data_64786ac5cbec5c9ffd0518b1ed6d2a4e
#
_entry.id   64786ac5cbec5c9ffd0518b1ed6d2a4e
#
_cell.length_a   1.000
_cell.length_b   1.000
_cell.length_c   1.000
_cell.angle_alpha   90.00
_cell.angle_beta   90.00
_cell.angle_gamma   90.00
#
_symmetry.space_group_name_H-M   'P 1'
#
loop_
_entity.id
_entity.type
_entity.pdbx_description
1 polymer ?
#
loop_
_entity_poly.entity_id
_entity_poly.type
_entity_poly.pdbx_seq_one_letter_code
_entity_poly.pdbx_strand_id
1 'polypeptide(L)'
;MQTIDSYTASNLLHDGEIIIYPTESIYGIGCDPWNESSVNKIYEIKNRPSNKPMIIVGSDIAQIEKLVDVRSLNRSVIDSWPGHSTWLIPSNKSCPPWLK
;
A
#
# COMPACT_ATOMS: atom_id res chain seq x y z
N MET A 1 -11.89 14.15 -13.72
CA MET A 1 -11.68 13.47 -12.42
C MET A 1 -12.97 13.56 -11.62
N GLN A 2 -13.41 12.47 -11.03
CA GLN A 2 -14.65 12.39 -10.25
C GLN A 2 -14.33 12.20 -8.77
N THR A 3 -15.15 12.79 -7.91
CA THR A 3 -15.13 12.47 -6.49
C THR A 3 -16.02 11.26 -6.24
N ILE A 4 -15.50 10.26 -5.54
CA ILE A 4 -16.20 9.01 -5.26
C ILE A 4 -16.16 8.69 -3.78
N ASP A 5 -17.09 7.85 -3.33
CA ASP A 5 -17.12 7.39 -1.94
C ASP A 5 -16.18 6.19 -1.72
N SER A 6 -16.02 5.77 -0.48
CA SER A 6 -15.14 4.67 -0.11
C SER A 6 -15.57 3.34 -0.71
N TYR A 7 -16.86 3.10 -0.82
CA TYR A 7 -17.38 1.85 -1.39
C TYR A 7 -17.02 1.74 -2.87
N THR A 8 -17.26 2.81 -3.63
CA THR A 8 -16.90 2.87 -5.06
C THR A 8 -15.39 2.76 -5.24
N ALA A 9 -14.61 3.42 -4.39
CA ALA A 9 -13.14 3.34 -4.44
C ALA A 9 -12.66 1.91 -4.24
N SER A 10 -13.22 1.18 -3.28
CA SER A 10 -12.88 -0.22 -3.03
C SER A 10 -13.11 -1.09 -4.27
N ASN A 11 -14.24 -0.93 -4.93
CA ASN A 11 -14.55 -1.68 -6.14
C ASN A 11 -13.60 -1.35 -7.29
N LEU A 12 -13.27 -0.07 -7.47
CA LEU A 12 -12.32 0.35 -8.50
C LEU A 12 -10.92 -0.21 -8.25
N LEU A 13 -10.47 -0.23 -6.99
CA LEU A 13 -9.19 -0.83 -6.63
C LEU A 13 -9.14 -2.32 -6.99
N HIS A 14 -10.20 -3.07 -6.69
CA HIS A 14 -10.29 -4.49 -7.06
C HIS A 14 -10.28 -4.70 -8.57
N ASP A 15 -10.78 -3.73 -9.33
CA ASP A 15 -10.77 -3.77 -10.79
C ASP A 15 -9.43 -3.35 -11.40
N GLY A 16 -8.45 -3.00 -10.57
CA GLY A 16 -7.11 -2.61 -11.02
C GLY A 16 -6.96 -1.12 -11.31
N GLU A 17 -7.96 -0.31 -10.95
CA GLU A 17 -7.89 1.13 -11.15
C GLU A 17 -7.01 1.82 -10.12
N ILE A 18 -6.54 3.01 -10.45
CA ILE A 18 -5.74 3.85 -9.57
C ILE A 18 -6.63 4.94 -9.00
N ILE A 19 -6.49 5.20 -7.71
CA ILE A 19 -7.24 6.25 -7.02
C ILE A 19 -6.30 7.32 -6.47
N ILE A 20 -6.85 8.52 -6.27
CA ILE A 20 -6.21 9.62 -5.55
C ILE A 20 -7.04 9.88 -4.30
N TYR A 21 -6.39 9.98 -3.16
CA TYR A 21 -7.08 10.12 -1.88
C TYR A 21 -6.39 11.16 -1.00
N PRO A 22 -7.14 11.83 -0.12
CA PRO A 22 -6.56 12.79 0.82
C PRO A 22 -5.85 12.08 1.97
N THR A 23 -4.79 12.72 2.45
CA THR A 23 -4.11 12.33 3.68
C THR A 23 -4.09 13.53 4.62
N GLU A 24 -3.42 13.40 5.76
CA GLU A 24 -3.29 14.50 6.73
C GLU A 24 -2.43 15.66 6.21
N SER A 25 -1.69 15.46 5.14
CA SER A 25 -0.83 16.51 4.58
C SER A 25 -1.08 16.75 3.10
N ILE A 26 -0.77 15.77 2.24
CA ILE A 26 -0.91 15.88 0.78
C ILE A 26 -1.80 14.76 0.25
N TYR A 27 -2.23 14.88 -1.00
CA TYR A 27 -2.95 13.79 -1.64
C TYR A 27 -2.02 12.62 -1.95
N GLY A 28 -2.54 11.41 -1.74
CA GLY A 28 -1.86 10.18 -2.09
C GLY A 28 -2.41 9.59 -3.39
N ILE A 29 -1.61 8.75 -4.01
CA ILE A 29 -2.02 7.97 -5.18
C ILE A 29 -1.82 6.49 -4.83
N GLY A 30 -2.82 5.66 -5.10
CA GLY A 30 -2.77 4.27 -4.70
C GLY A 30 -3.49 3.33 -5.63
N CYS A 31 -3.17 2.05 -5.46
CA CYS A 31 -3.79 0.95 -6.21
C CYS A 31 -3.80 -0.31 -5.35
N ASP A 32 -4.38 -1.38 -5.88
CA ASP A 32 -4.28 -2.70 -5.28
C ASP A 32 -2.83 -3.20 -5.37
N PRO A 33 -2.15 -3.44 -4.24
CA PRO A 33 -0.77 -3.90 -4.27
C PRO A 33 -0.59 -5.30 -4.87
N TRP A 34 -1.65 -6.09 -4.93
CA TRP A 34 -1.61 -7.43 -5.52
C TRP A 34 -1.71 -7.42 -7.05
N ASN A 35 -1.99 -6.26 -7.64
CA ASN A 35 -2.10 -6.10 -9.08
C ASN A 35 -0.82 -5.48 -9.63
N GLU A 36 0.04 -6.32 -10.23
CA GLU A 36 1.35 -5.88 -10.75
C GLU A 36 1.22 -4.77 -11.78
N SER A 37 0.25 -4.88 -12.67
CA SER A 37 0.03 -3.89 -13.73
C SER A 37 -0.30 -2.52 -13.14
N SER A 38 -1.14 -2.49 -12.10
CA SER A 38 -1.52 -1.24 -11.43
C SER A 38 -0.34 -0.63 -10.68
N VAL A 39 0.46 -1.46 -10.01
CA VAL A 39 1.66 -0.99 -9.31
C VAL A 39 2.66 -0.38 -10.29
N ASN A 40 2.91 -1.05 -11.41
CA ASN A 40 3.82 -0.53 -12.45
C ASN A 40 3.31 0.78 -13.03
N LYS A 41 1.99 0.93 -13.18
CA LYS A 41 1.39 2.16 -13.68
C LYS A 41 1.63 3.34 -12.74
N ILE A 42 1.61 3.12 -11.43
CA ILE A 42 1.96 4.17 -10.47
C ILE A 42 3.42 4.59 -10.62
N TYR A 43 4.34 3.63 -10.78
CA TYR A 43 5.74 3.97 -11.02
C TYR A 43 5.90 4.85 -12.26
N GLU A 44 5.19 4.54 -13.33
CA GLU A 44 5.20 5.35 -14.56
C GLU A 44 4.68 6.76 -14.32
N ILE A 45 3.52 6.88 -13.65
CA ILE A 45 2.89 8.18 -13.39
C ILE A 45 3.81 9.07 -12.55
N LYS A 46 4.46 8.49 -11.55
CA LYS A 46 5.37 9.23 -10.65
C LYS A 46 6.77 9.40 -11.24
N ASN A 47 7.03 8.82 -12.39
CA ASN A 47 8.37 8.79 -12.99
C ASN A 47 9.41 8.28 -11.98
N ARG A 48 9.06 7.21 -11.27
CA ARG A 48 9.85 6.65 -10.16
C ARG A 48 10.55 5.37 -10.60
N PRO A 49 11.84 5.18 -10.27
CA PRO A 49 12.52 3.92 -10.55
C PRO A 49 11.85 2.74 -9.83
N SER A 50 11.68 1.62 -10.53
CA SER A 50 11.00 0.44 -9.99
C SER A 50 11.75 -0.25 -8.85
N ASN A 51 13.04 0.09 -8.65
CA ASN A 51 13.84 -0.42 -7.54
C ASN A 51 13.65 0.34 -6.23
N LYS A 52 12.86 1.41 -6.24
CA LYS A 52 12.51 2.15 -5.02
C LYS A 52 11.15 1.68 -4.51
N PRO A 53 11.08 1.13 -3.29
CA PRO A 53 9.83 0.60 -2.78
C PRO A 53 8.79 1.69 -2.53
N MET A 54 7.52 1.30 -2.60
CA MET A 54 6.40 2.13 -2.22
C MET A 54 5.89 1.74 -0.84
N ILE A 55 5.21 2.67 -0.19
CA ILE A 55 4.64 2.45 1.14
C ILE A 55 3.36 1.64 1.00
N ILE A 56 3.21 0.60 1.82
CA ILE A 56 1.99 -0.19 1.91
C ILE A 56 1.18 0.33 3.08
N VAL A 57 -0.11 0.54 2.83
CA VAL A 57 -1.07 0.99 3.84
C VAL A 57 -2.13 -0.08 4.02
N GLY A 58 -2.43 -0.42 5.25
CA GLY A 58 -3.48 -1.39 5.56
C GLY A 58 -4.43 -0.84 6.60
N SER A 59 -5.67 -1.33 6.59
CA SER A 59 -6.68 -0.95 7.56
C SER A 59 -6.50 -1.67 8.89
N ASP A 60 -5.85 -2.83 8.87
CA ASP A 60 -5.54 -3.61 10.07
C ASP A 60 -4.30 -4.48 9.84
N ILE A 61 -3.80 -5.07 10.92
CA ILE A 61 -2.59 -5.89 10.90
C ILE A 61 -2.78 -7.14 10.03
N ALA A 62 -4.00 -7.70 9.99
CA ALA A 62 -4.26 -8.90 9.21
C ALA A 62 -3.97 -8.70 7.72
N GLN A 63 -4.20 -7.52 7.18
CA GLN A 63 -3.85 -7.22 5.79
C GLN A 63 -2.34 -7.18 5.57
N ILE A 64 -1.62 -6.64 6.54
CA ILE A 64 -0.16 -6.46 6.45
C ILE A 64 0.58 -7.78 6.63
N GLU A 65 0.07 -8.66 7.48
CA GLU A 65 0.67 -9.99 7.74
C GLU A 65 0.84 -10.84 6.49
N LYS A 66 0.05 -10.59 5.47
CA LYS A 66 0.16 -11.30 4.19
C LYS A 66 1.42 -10.97 3.42
N LEU A 67 2.06 -9.85 3.75
CA LEU A 67 3.18 -9.31 2.97
C LEU A 67 4.51 -9.33 3.73
N VAL A 68 4.49 -9.37 5.05
CA VAL A 68 5.67 -9.17 5.88
C VAL A 68 6.00 -10.39 6.72
N ASP A 69 7.25 -10.44 7.18
CA ASP A 69 7.68 -11.42 8.17
C ASP A 69 7.06 -11.07 9.52
N VAL A 70 6.09 -11.87 9.95
CA VAL A 70 5.33 -11.62 11.19
C VAL A 70 6.21 -11.55 12.43
N ARG A 71 7.39 -12.15 12.40
CA ARG A 71 8.34 -12.08 13.51
C ARG A 71 8.86 -10.66 13.75
N SER A 72 8.76 -9.80 12.73
CA SER A 72 9.16 -8.40 12.81
C SER A 72 8.07 -7.49 13.38
N LEU A 73 6.85 -8.01 13.55
CA LEU A 73 5.73 -7.25 14.11
C LEU A 73 5.77 -7.29 15.64
N ASN A 74 6.84 -6.74 16.22
CA ASN A 74 7.00 -6.68 17.65
C ASN A 74 6.09 -5.62 18.27
N ARG A 75 6.12 -5.51 19.60
CA ARG A 75 5.23 -4.63 20.33
C ARG A 75 5.41 -3.15 19.96
N SER A 76 6.63 -2.72 19.72
CA SER A 76 6.90 -1.33 19.33
C SER A 76 6.23 -0.96 18.03
N VAL A 77 6.27 -1.88 17.05
CA VAL A 77 5.61 -1.69 15.76
C VAL A 77 4.10 -1.66 15.94
N ILE A 78 3.54 -2.67 16.60
CA ILE A 78 2.10 -2.82 16.77
C ILE A 78 1.51 -1.64 17.54
N ASP A 79 2.18 -1.19 18.61
CA ASP A 79 1.71 -0.08 19.45
C ASP A 79 1.75 1.26 18.71
N SER A 80 2.55 1.39 17.63
CA SER A 80 2.59 2.61 16.83
C SER A 80 1.39 2.75 15.90
N TRP A 81 0.63 1.69 15.70
CA TRP A 81 -0.52 1.67 14.80
C TRP A 81 -1.84 1.53 15.57
N PRO A 82 -2.91 2.22 15.13
CA PRO A 82 -2.97 3.15 14.00
C PRO A 82 -2.21 4.45 14.26
N GLY A 83 -1.73 5.08 13.19
CA GLY A 83 -0.99 6.34 13.31
C GLY A 83 -0.14 6.63 12.08
N HIS A 84 0.76 7.57 12.22
CA HIS A 84 1.58 8.08 11.12
C HIS A 84 2.97 7.45 11.05
N SER A 85 3.19 6.34 11.75
CA SER A 85 4.49 5.66 11.76
C SER A 85 4.64 4.73 10.57
N THR A 86 5.73 4.88 9.83
CA THR A 86 6.10 4.00 8.73
C THR A 86 7.34 3.20 9.14
N TRP A 87 7.28 1.88 8.96
CA TRP A 87 8.35 0.97 9.35
C TRP A 87 8.90 0.23 8.14
N LEU A 88 10.21 0.03 8.12
CA LEU A 88 10.86 -0.88 7.17
C LEU A 88 10.82 -2.27 7.78
N ILE A 89 10.03 -3.15 7.17
CA ILE A 89 9.79 -4.50 7.68
C ILE A 89 10.17 -5.51 6.60
N PRO A 90 10.92 -6.57 6.96
CA PRO A 90 11.25 -7.61 6.00
C PRO A 90 9.99 -8.26 5.41
N SER A 91 10.00 -8.46 4.09
CA SER A 91 8.90 -9.14 3.41
C SER A 91 8.94 -10.64 3.70
N ASN A 92 7.77 -11.27 3.63
CA ASN A 92 7.67 -12.73 3.73
C ASN A 92 7.74 -13.38 2.34
N LYS A 93 7.63 -14.71 2.32
CA LYS A 93 7.71 -15.48 1.06
C LYS A 93 6.51 -15.22 0.16
N SER A 94 5.38 -14.83 0.72
CA SER A 94 4.15 -14.57 -0.04
C SER A 94 4.13 -13.17 -0.66
N CYS A 95 5.05 -12.30 -0.28
CA CYS A 95 5.10 -10.95 -0.81
C CYS A 95 5.44 -10.97 -2.29
N PRO A 96 4.61 -10.35 -3.15
CA PRO A 96 4.91 -10.31 -4.59
C PRO A 96 6.24 -9.60 -4.88
N PRO A 97 6.99 -10.06 -5.90
CA PRO A 97 8.29 -9.47 -6.25
C PRO A 97 8.23 -7.96 -6.52
N TRP A 98 7.14 -7.48 -7.10
CA TRP A 98 7.00 -6.05 -7.45
C TRP A 98 6.81 -5.14 -6.25
N LEU A 99 6.64 -5.71 -5.05
CA LEU A 99 6.51 -4.95 -3.79
C LEU A 99 7.76 -4.99 -2.93
N LYS A 100 8.76 -5.74 -3.33
CA LYS A 100 10.00 -5.89 -2.55
C LYS A 100 11.01 -4.79 -2.80
#